data_9068b24351eefb2799f679afa3b7b3c7
#
_entry.id   9068b24351eefb2799f679afa3b7b3c7
#
_cell.length_a   1.000
_cell.length_b   1.000
_cell.length_c   1.000
_cell.angle_alpha   90.00
_cell.angle_beta   90.00
_cell.angle_gamma   90.00
#
_symmetry.space_group_name_H-M   'P 1'
#
loop_
_entity.id
_entity.type
_entity.pdbx_description
1 polymer ?
#
loop_
_entity_poly.entity_id
_entity_poly.type
_entity_poly.pdbx_seq_one_letter_code
_entity_poly.pdbx_strand_id
1 'polypeptide(L)'
;MTKIFEPQLGRSIEVYIDDMVVKSKVVSEHVRNLTNIFEILRKHKLRLNASKCLFGVGSGKFLVYMVTYRGIEVNLDQIKAINSLQPPRNPKEVQKLTRMTVALNRFISRSADRCKHFFLLLHKWKGLEWTEECVMAFQQLKNYLSRPPIMSSPEVDEVLFAYLAVAPHAVSFVLIRLDSGIQRPVYYVNKSLHEVEVHYLPLE
;
A
#
# COMPACT_ATOMS: atom_id res chain seq x y z
N MET A 1 -21.79 4.16 1.94
CA MET A 1 -21.34 5.55 1.79
C MET A 1 -21.03 5.95 0.36
N THR A 2 -20.42 5.13 -0.46
CA THR A 2 -19.97 5.42 -1.84
C THR A 2 -21.07 6.01 -2.75
N LYS A 3 -22.29 5.43 -2.74
CA LYS A 3 -23.42 5.91 -3.55
C LYS A 3 -23.85 7.35 -3.27
N ILE A 4 -23.64 7.82 -2.04
CA ILE A 4 -24.04 9.18 -1.62
C ILE A 4 -23.14 10.25 -2.26
N PHE A 5 -21.88 9.91 -2.48
CA PHE A 5 -20.86 10.82 -3.03
C PHE A 5 -20.52 10.52 -4.50
N GLU A 6 -21.31 9.66 -5.18
CA GLU A 6 -21.02 9.19 -6.55
C GLU A 6 -20.65 10.31 -7.54
N PRO A 7 -21.33 11.48 -7.57
CA PRO A 7 -20.96 12.55 -8.49
C PRO A 7 -19.61 13.21 -8.20
N GLN A 8 -19.10 13.12 -6.95
CA GLN A 8 -17.86 13.74 -6.49
C GLN A 8 -16.70 12.75 -6.37
N LEU A 9 -16.99 11.43 -6.40
CA LEU A 9 -15.98 10.38 -6.28
C LEU A 9 -14.91 10.50 -7.37
N GLY A 10 -13.66 10.32 -6.97
CA GLY A 10 -12.50 10.44 -7.86
C GLY A 10 -12.10 11.89 -8.19
N ARG A 11 -13.01 12.86 -8.04
CA ARG A 11 -12.79 14.29 -8.33
C ARG A 11 -12.36 15.06 -7.09
N SER A 12 -13.29 15.27 -6.16
CA SER A 12 -13.09 16.07 -4.95
C SER A 12 -13.10 15.26 -3.67
N ILE A 13 -13.56 14.00 -3.70
CA ILE A 13 -13.61 13.11 -2.54
C ILE A 13 -13.23 11.68 -2.91
N GLU A 14 -12.50 11.04 -2.01
CA GLU A 14 -12.34 9.58 -1.96
C GLU A 14 -12.99 9.04 -0.70
N VAL A 15 -13.69 7.93 -0.83
CA VAL A 15 -14.41 7.30 0.28
C VAL A 15 -14.07 5.80 0.32
N TYR A 16 -13.70 5.33 1.49
CA TYR A 16 -13.50 3.91 1.74
C TYR A 16 -14.10 3.54 3.09
N ILE A 17 -15.19 2.79 3.07
CA ILE A 17 -15.96 2.38 4.26
C ILE A 17 -16.36 3.63 5.07
N ASP A 18 -15.65 3.93 6.16
CA ASP A 18 -15.90 5.05 7.07
C ASP A 18 -14.91 6.21 6.91
N ASP A 19 -13.84 6.01 6.19
CA ASP A 19 -12.81 7.02 5.97
C ASP A 19 -13.08 7.84 4.70
N MET A 20 -12.86 9.15 4.77
CA MET A 20 -13.05 10.08 3.65
C MET A 20 -11.85 11.02 3.53
N VAL A 21 -11.46 11.30 2.28
CA VAL A 21 -10.49 12.35 1.97
C VAL A 21 -11.10 13.31 0.97
N VAL A 22 -11.21 14.57 1.36
CA VAL A 22 -11.59 15.66 0.45
C VAL A 22 -10.32 16.29 -0.10
N LYS A 23 -10.18 16.29 -1.41
CA LYS A 23 -9.00 16.80 -2.13
C LYS A 23 -9.38 17.90 -3.09
N SER A 24 -8.43 18.80 -3.38
CA SER A 24 -8.60 19.85 -4.36
C SER A 24 -7.25 20.17 -5.00
N LYS A 25 -7.23 20.41 -6.30
CA LYS A 25 -6.01 20.82 -7.01
C LYS A 25 -5.62 22.26 -6.69
N VAL A 26 -6.63 23.11 -6.46
CA VAL A 26 -6.46 24.54 -6.21
C VAL A 26 -7.02 24.85 -4.82
N VAL A 27 -6.27 25.61 -4.04
CA VAL A 27 -6.63 25.94 -2.65
C VAL A 27 -7.97 26.71 -2.58
N SER A 28 -8.21 27.62 -3.51
CA SER A 28 -9.47 28.41 -3.56
C SER A 28 -10.72 27.54 -3.79
N GLU A 29 -10.57 26.37 -4.42
CA GLU A 29 -11.68 25.44 -4.64
C GLU A 29 -11.94 24.55 -3.42
N HIS A 30 -10.97 24.45 -2.51
CA HIS A 30 -11.06 23.50 -1.41
C HIS A 30 -12.22 23.81 -0.46
N VAL A 31 -12.43 25.09 -0.14
CA VAL A 31 -13.54 25.53 0.71
C VAL A 31 -14.88 25.20 0.07
N ARG A 32 -15.02 25.45 -1.24
CA ARG A 32 -16.24 25.11 -1.99
C ARG A 32 -16.50 23.60 -1.98
N ASN A 33 -15.46 22.80 -2.24
CA ASN A 33 -15.58 21.33 -2.21
C ASN A 33 -15.99 20.84 -0.83
N LEU A 34 -15.39 21.37 0.25
CA LEU A 34 -15.77 21.04 1.62
C LEU A 34 -17.23 21.42 1.91
N THR A 35 -17.67 22.61 1.49
CA THR A 35 -19.05 23.05 1.68
C THR A 35 -20.03 22.08 1.04
N ASN A 36 -19.79 21.70 -0.22
CA ASN A 36 -20.63 20.75 -0.95
C ASN A 36 -20.67 19.37 -0.21
N ILE A 37 -19.53 18.89 0.27
CA ILE A 37 -19.47 17.64 1.00
C ILE A 37 -20.25 17.72 2.33
N PHE A 38 -20.11 18.84 3.07
CA PHE A 38 -20.89 19.05 4.31
C PHE A 38 -22.39 19.13 4.06
N GLU A 39 -22.84 19.71 2.96
CA GLU A 39 -24.26 19.72 2.58
C GLU A 39 -24.79 18.31 2.34
N ILE A 40 -24.01 17.47 1.62
CA ILE A 40 -24.36 16.07 1.40
C ILE A 40 -24.43 15.31 2.73
N LEU A 41 -23.44 15.49 3.62
CA LEU A 41 -23.43 14.86 4.94
C LEU A 41 -24.67 15.25 5.76
N ARG A 42 -25.04 16.55 5.76
CA ARG A 42 -26.24 17.04 6.46
C ARG A 42 -27.52 16.44 5.87
N LYS A 43 -27.64 16.43 4.54
CA LYS A 43 -28.79 15.84 3.82
C LYS A 43 -29.03 14.38 4.21
N HIS A 44 -27.95 13.62 4.35
CA HIS A 44 -27.99 12.20 4.70
C HIS A 44 -27.85 11.91 6.19
N LYS A 45 -27.88 12.97 7.05
CA LYS A 45 -27.76 12.86 8.52
C LYS A 45 -26.51 12.12 8.99
N LEU A 46 -25.41 12.19 8.20
CA LEU A 46 -24.13 11.63 8.57
C LEU A 46 -23.40 12.56 9.54
N ARG A 47 -22.74 11.98 10.54
CA ARG A 47 -21.96 12.72 11.54
C ARG A 47 -20.48 12.36 11.43
N LEU A 48 -19.64 13.39 11.45
CA LEU A 48 -18.19 13.24 11.49
C LEU A 48 -17.72 13.14 12.95
N ASN A 49 -16.70 12.34 13.18
CA ASN A 49 -16.00 12.36 14.45
C ASN A 49 -14.93 13.45 14.41
N ALA A 50 -15.23 14.60 15.01
CA ALA A 50 -14.38 15.78 14.98
C ALA A 50 -12.95 15.51 15.51
N SER A 51 -12.79 14.61 16.49
CA SER A 51 -11.47 14.26 17.04
C SER A 51 -10.56 13.49 16.07
N LYS A 52 -11.13 12.94 15.01
CA LYS A 52 -10.41 12.21 13.94
C LYS A 52 -10.30 13.01 12.64
N CYS A 53 -10.92 14.18 12.56
CA CYS A 53 -10.90 15.02 11.37
C CYS A 53 -9.67 15.94 11.38
N LEU A 54 -9.00 16.02 10.24
CA LEU A 54 -7.93 16.98 9.97
C LEU A 54 -8.35 17.85 8.79
N PHE A 55 -8.18 19.16 8.91
CA PHE A 55 -8.55 20.12 7.89
C PHE A 55 -7.36 21.00 7.51
N GLY A 56 -7.31 21.42 6.24
CA GLY A 56 -6.30 22.36 5.74
C GLY A 56 -4.87 21.83 5.81
N VAL A 57 -4.68 20.50 5.70
CA VAL A 57 -3.36 19.86 5.75
C VAL A 57 -2.87 19.53 4.36
N GLY A 58 -1.57 19.66 4.12
CA GLY A 58 -0.93 19.28 2.86
C GLY A 58 -0.72 17.77 2.69
N SER A 59 -0.89 17.01 3.77
CA SER A 59 -0.83 15.54 3.78
C SER A 59 -1.71 14.99 4.90
N GLY A 60 -2.22 13.78 4.70
CA GLY A 60 -3.08 13.14 5.69
C GLY A 60 -2.98 11.62 5.64
N LYS A 61 -3.28 11.01 6.78
CA LYS A 61 -3.39 9.56 6.86
C LYS A 61 -4.75 9.14 6.31
N PHE A 62 -4.71 8.28 5.29
CA PHE A 62 -5.90 7.66 4.74
C PHE A 62 -5.70 6.15 4.72
N LEU A 63 -6.56 5.42 5.41
CA LEU A 63 -6.36 4.00 5.68
C LEU A 63 -5.03 3.77 6.42
N VAL A 64 -4.15 2.97 5.81
CA VAL A 64 -2.80 2.65 6.33
C VAL A 64 -1.70 3.50 5.68
N TYR A 65 -2.03 4.43 4.78
CA TYR A 65 -1.09 5.18 3.96
C TYR A 65 -1.08 6.67 4.31
N MET A 66 0.00 7.33 3.92
CA MET A 66 0.07 8.80 3.91
C MET A 66 -0.20 9.27 2.48
N VAL A 67 -1.24 10.07 2.32
CA VAL A 67 -1.52 10.77 1.06
C VAL A 67 -0.87 12.14 1.14
N THR A 68 0.03 12.44 0.20
CA THR A 68 0.78 13.69 0.13
C THR A 68 0.63 14.30 -1.27
N TYR A 69 1.14 15.50 -1.48
CA TYR A 69 1.19 16.12 -2.81
C TYR A 69 2.10 15.34 -3.79
N ARG A 70 3.06 14.55 -3.28
CA ARG A 70 3.95 13.71 -4.09
C ARG A 70 3.31 12.41 -4.53
N GLY A 71 2.24 12.00 -3.87
CA GLY A 71 1.56 10.71 -4.10
C GLY A 71 1.22 9.99 -2.81
N ILE A 72 1.21 8.66 -2.86
CA ILE A 72 0.92 7.79 -1.72
C ILE A 72 2.23 7.25 -1.14
N GLU A 73 2.43 7.48 0.14
CA GLU A 73 3.63 7.08 0.88
C GLU A 73 3.29 6.08 1.99
N VAL A 74 4.29 5.33 2.40
CA VAL A 74 4.17 4.44 3.57
C VAL A 74 4.08 5.31 4.83
N ASN A 75 3.24 4.90 5.77
CA ASN A 75 3.23 5.51 7.09
C ASN A 75 4.53 5.16 7.82
N LEU A 76 5.30 6.19 8.20
CA LEU A 76 6.58 6.05 8.89
C LEU A 76 6.48 5.26 10.21
N ASP A 77 5.34 5.31 10.90
CA ASP A 77 5.14 4.54 12.13
C ASP A 77 5.14 3.03 11.86
N GLN A 78 4.62 2.61 10.70
CA GLN A 78 4.66 1.20 10.28
C GLN A 78 6.09 0.76 9.97
N ILE A 79 6.86 1.61 9.30
CA ILE A 79 8.28 1.34 9.03
C ILE A 79 9.06 1.24 10.34
N LYS A 80 8.90 2.19 11.26
CA LYS A 80 9.51 2.16 12.58
C LYS A 80 9.14 0.89 13.33
N ALA A 81 7.85 0.50 13.28
CA ALA A 81 7.38 -0.70 13.94
C ALA A 81 8.04 -1.98 13.38
N ILE A 82 8.25 -2.11 12.05
CA ILE A 82 8.99 -3.24 11.47
C ILE A 82 10.48 -3.18 11.83
N ASN A 83 11.09 -1.99 11.75
CA ASN A 83 12.51 -1.82 12.02
C ASN A 83 12.86 -2.11 13.48
N SER A 84 11.94 -1.85 14.43
CA SER A 84 12.12 -2.17 15.85
C SER A 84 11.93 -3.64 16.20
N LEU A 85 11.35 -4.45 15.30
CA LEU A 85 11.16 -5.88 15.57
C LEU A 85 12.51 -6.60 15.66
N GLN A 86 12.61 -7.48 16.65
CA GLN A 86 13.66 -8.48 16.72
C GLN A 86 13.31 -9.69 15.82
N PRO A 87 14.29 -10.51 15.43
CA PRO A 87 14.01 -11.76 14.74
C PRO A 87 12.96 -12.58 15.51
N PRO A 88 11.89 -13.04 14.83
CA PRO A 88 10.82 -13.80 15.44
C PRO A 88 11.32 -15.08 16.12
N ARG A 89 10.85 -15.36 17.33
CA ARG A 89 11.22 -16.53 18.14
C ARG A 89 10.11 -17.57 18.24
N ASN A 90 8.90 -17.20 17.82
CA ASN A 90 7.72 -18.05 17.91
C ASN A 90 6.74 -17.78 16.75
N PRO A 91 5.79 -18.69 16.48
CA PRO A 91 4.84 -18.54 15.38
C PRO A 91 4.00 -17.25 15.45
N LYS A 92 3.66 -16.77 16.64
CA LYS A 92 2.87 -15.54 16.81
C LYS A 92 3.65 -14.30 16.33
N GLU A 93 4.96 -14.27 16.57
CA GLU A 93 5.83 -13.17 16.12
C GLU A 93 6.03 -13.23 14.60
N VAL A 94 6.16 -14.43 14.01
CA VAL A 94 6.18 -14.61 12.54
C VAL A 94 4.86 -14.12 11.94
N GLN A 95 3.72 -14.49 12.50
CA GLN A 95 2.41 -14.00 12.06
C GLN A 95 2.30 -12.47 12.15
N LYS A 96 2.82 -11.88 13.23
CA LYS A 96 2.86 -10.41 13.40
C LYS A 96 3.68 -9.76 12.30
N LEU A 97 4.91 -10.22 12.05
CA LEU A 97 5.77 -9.73 10.99
C LEU A 97 5.10 -9.86 9.63
N THR A 98 4.53 -11.02 9.32
CA THR A 98 3.85 -11.28 8.05
C THR A 98 2.68 -10.33 7.84
N ARG A 99 1.80 -10.13 8.84
CA ARG A 99 0.67 -9.19 8.72
C ARG A 99 1.15 -7.76 8.44
N MET A 100 2.20 -7.31 9.13
CA MET A 100 2.77 -5.98 8.91
C MET A 100 3.36 -5.86 7.51
N THR A 101 4.05 -6.88 7.02
CA THR A 101 4.61 -6.89 5.66
C THR A 101 3.54 -6.92 4.59
N VAL A 102 2.49 -7.73 4.77
CA VAL A 102 1.34 -7.79 3.85
C VAL A 102 0.62 -6.45 3.76
N ALA A 103 0.48 -5.73 4.88
CA ALA A 103 -0.10 -4.38 4.87
C ALA A 103 0.71 -3.38 4.03
N LEU A 104 2.02 -3.61 3.85
CA LEU A 104 2.92 -2.80 3.05
C LEU A 104 3.20 -3.38 1.65
N ASN A 105 2.54 -4.47 1.28
CA ASN A 105 2.82 -5.24 0.05
C ASN A 105 2.86 -4.37 -1.21
N ARG A 106 1.95 -3.38 -1.32
CA ARG A 106 1.91 -2.48 -2.49
C ARG A 106 3.07 -1.50 -2.59
N PHE A 107 3.92 -1.39 -1.56
CA PHE A 107 5.14 -0.57 -1.58
C PHE A 107 6.40 -1.42 -1.71
N ILE A 108 6.26 -2.74 -1.71
CA ILE A 108 7.39 -3.66 -1.74
C ILE A 108 7.43 -4.33 -3.10
N SER A 109 8.39 -3.92 -3.93
CA SER A 109 8.65 -4.60 -5.19
C SER A 109 9.06 -6.05 -4.92
N ARG A 110 8.47 -7.00 -5.65
CA ARG A 110 8.75 -8.44 -5.51
C ARG A 110 8.59 -8.94 -4.07
N SER A 111 7.56 -8.47 -3.36
CA SER A 111 7.37 -8.79 -1.93
C SER A 111 7.18 -10.29 -1.69
N ALA A 112 6.50 -11.00 -2.58
CA ALA A 112 6.30 -12.44 -2.50
C ALA A 112 7.63 -13.22 -2.53
N ASP A 113 8.57 -12.76 -3.37
CA ASP A 113 9.90 -13.33 -3.49
C ASP A 113 10.81 -12.94 -2.31
N ARG A 114 10.86 -11.63 -1.98
CA ARG A 114 11.68 -11.11 -0.86
C ARG A 114 11.31 -11.70 0.50
N CYS A 115 10.03 -11.97 0.70
CA CYS A 115 9.49 -12.40 1.99
C CYS A 115 9.21 -13.91 2.04
N LYS A 116 9.55 -14.66 0.98
CA LYS A 116 9.28 -16.10 0.85
C LYS A 116 9.73 -16.89 2.07
N HIS A 117 10.97 -16.69 2.51
CA HIS A 117 11.57 -17.51 3.58
C HIS A 117 10.77 -17.47 4.88
N PHE A 118 10.34 -16.28 5.31
CA PHE A 118 9.53 -16.20 6.52
C PHE A 118 8.03 -16.42 6.27
N PHE A 119 7.51 -16.24 5.05
CA PHE A 119 6.13 -16.64 4.74
C PHE A 119 5.95 -18.17 4.77
N LEU A 120 6.94 -18.92 4.34
CA LEU A 120 6.92 -20.39 4.41
C LEU A 120 6.86 -20.91 5.85
N LEU A 121 7.37 -20.16 6.84
CA LEU A 121 7.30 -20.54 8.24
C LEU A 121 5.87 -20.53 8.79
N LEU A 122 4.93 -19.82 8.16
CA LEU A 122 3.52 -19.83 8.57
C LEU A 122 2.85 -21.19 8.37
N HIS A 123 3.34 -21.99 7.43
CA HIS A 123 2.81 -23.34 7.15
C HIS A 123 3.47 -24.43 7.98
N LYS A 124 4.60 -24.14 8.65
CA LYS A 124 5.35 -25.10 9.46
C LYS A 124 5.03 -24.92 10.95
N TRP A 125 3.94 -25.53 11.43
CA TRP A 125 3.50 -25.41 12.83
C TRP A 125 4.40 -26.17 13.83
N LYS A 126 5.12 -27.22 13.39
CA LYS A 126 6.03 -28.01 14.21
C LYS A 126 7.47 -27.71 13.80
N GLY A 127 8.29 -27.23 14.75
CA GLY A 127 9.69 -26.95 14.52
C GLY A 127 9.94 -25.63 13.77
N LEU A 128 9.44 -24.51 14.33
CA LEU A 128 9.80 -23.19 13.82
C LEU A 128 11.30 -23.00 14.01
N GLU A 129 12.03 -22.96 12.92
CA GLU A 129 13.45 -22.63 12.89
C GLU A 129 13.62 -21.35 12.08
N TRP A 130 14.15 -20.29 12.73
CA TRP A 130 14.48 -19.04 12.08
C TRP A 130 15.87 -19.16 11.46
N THR A 131 15.92 -19.61 10.19
CA THR A 131 17.15 -19.89 9.45
C THR A 131 17.92 -18.64 9.07
N GLU A 132 19.17 -18.81 8.62
CA GLU A 132 20.00 -17.71 8.12
C GLU A 132 19.34 -17.00 6.91
N GLU A 133 18.67 -17.75 6.03
CA GLU A 133 17.92 -17.15 4.92
C GLU A 133 16.79 -16.22 5.43
N CYS A 134 16.12 -16.60 6.52
CA CYS A 134 15.10 -15.76 7.16
C CYS A 134 15.73 -14.49 7.74
N VAL A 135 16.90 -14.59 8.36
CA VAL A 135 17.65 -13.43 8.89
C VAL A 135 18.01 -12.50 7.76
N MET A 136 18.57 -13.01 6.67
CA MET A 136 18.96 -12.20 5.50
C MET A 136 17.74 -11.54 4.84
N ALA A 137 16.67 -12.29 4.61
CA ALA A 137 15.43 -11.77 4.04
C ALA A 137 14.82 -10.66 4.92
N PHE A 138 14.84 -10.84 6.24
CA PHE A 138 14.35 -9.85 7.20
C PHE A 138 15.20 -8.58 7.20
N GLN A 139 16.53 -8.71 7.14
CA GLN A 139 17.43 -7.55 7.06
C GLN A 139 17.28 -6.82 5.73
N GLN A 140 17.15 -7.54 4.62
CA GLN A 140 16.88 -6.95 3.30
C GLN A 140 15.54 -6.20 3.27
N LEU A 141 14.49 -6.74 3.91
CA LEU A 141 13.21 -6.05 4.04
C LEU A 141 13.35 -4.73 4.83
N LYS A 142 14.06 -4.74 5.96
CA LYS A 142 14.33 -3.54 6.76
C LYS A 142 15.09 -2.48 5.95
N ASN A 143 16.14 -2.90 5.26
CA ASN A 143 16.94 -2.02 4.41
C ASN A 143 16.11 -1.42 3.27
N TYR A 144 15.26 -2.22 2.63
CA TYR A 144 14.35 -1.76 1.60
C TYR A 144 13.35 -0.72 2.13
N LEU A 145 12.74 -1.00 3.29
CA LEU A 145 11.77 -0.11 3.94
C LEU A 145 12.40 1.16 4.53
N SER A 146 13.72 1.22 4.64
CA SER A 146 14.41 2.47 5.04
C SER A 146 14.26 3.58 4.00
N ARG A 147 14.05 3.21 2.72
CA ARG A 147 13.81 4.13 1.60
C ARG A 147 12.70 3.59 0.71
N PRO A 148 11.45 3.58 1.21
CA PRO A 148 10.35 3.04 0.46
C PRO A 148 10.05 3.91 -0.76
N PRO A 149 9.57 3.31 -1.85
CA PRO A 149 9.15 4.08 -3.00
C PRO A 149 7.90 4.92 -2.68
N ILE A 150 7.79 6.07 -3.34
CA ILE A 150 6.58 6.87 -3.35
C ILE A 150 5.74 6.39 -4.54
N MET A 151 4.48 6.03 -4.29
CA MET A 151 3.55 5.67 -5.36
C MET A 151 3.00 6.96 -5.98
N SER A 152 3.28 7.16 -7.26
CA SER A 152 2.81 8.33 -7.99
C SER A 152 1.38 8.12 -8.49
N SER A 153 0.59 9.18 -8.48
CA SER A 153 -0.72 9.17 -9.15
C SER A 153 -0.50 9.37 -10.65
N PRO A 154 -1.10 8.54 -11.51
CA PRO A 154 -1.08 8.79 -12.95
C PRO A 154 -1.95 10.01 -13.30
N GLU A 155 -1.64 10.64 -14.42
CA GLU A 155 -2.47 11.70 -14.99
C GLU A 155 -3.53 11.10 -15.93
N VAL A 156 -4.53 11.90 -16.27
CA VAL A 156 -5.56 11.47 -17.22
C VAL A 156 -4.91 11.30 -18.61
N ASP A 157 -5.22 10.20 -19.27
CA ASP A 157 -4.71 9.83 -20.61
C ASP A 157 -3.19 9.63 -20.69
N GLU A 158 -2.51 9.47 -19.55
CA GLU A 158 -1.07 9.18 -19.50
C GLU A 158 -0.79 7.74 -19.90
N VAL A 159 0.25 7.52 -20.72
CA VAL A 159 0.73 6.19 -21.07
C VAL A 159 1.50 5.62 -19.89
N LEU A 160 1.04 4.47 -19.40
CA LEU A 160 1.69 3.73 -18.32
C LEU A 160 2.40 2.49 -18.88
N PHE A 161 3.53 2.16 -18.29
CA PHE A 161 4.32 0.99 -18.65
C PHE A 161 4.13 -0.11 -17.63
N ALA A 162 3.86 -1.31 -18.13
CA ALA A 162 3.64 -2.51 -17.34
C ALA A 162 4.86 -3.44 -17.45
N TYR A 163 5.46 -3.80 -16.31
CA TYR A 163 6.54 -4.77 -16.24
C TYR A 163 6.10 -5.98 -15.44
N LEU A 164 6.27 -7.14 -16.03
CA LEU A 164 5.99 -8.43 -15.40
C LEU A 164 7.32 -9.15 -15.15
N ALA A 165 7.51 -9.61 -13.94
CA ALA A 165 8.63 -10.47 -13.55
C ALA A 165 8.10 -11.79 -13.02
N VAL A 166 8.56 -12.88 -13.59
CA VAL A 166 8.20 -14.24 -13.17
C VAL A 166 9.43 -14.89 -12.54
N ALA A 167 9.22 -15.39 -11.34
CA ALA A 167 10.19 -16.20 -10.61
C ALA A 167 9.59 -17.60 -10.37
N PRO A 168 10.38 -18.63 -10.06
CA PRO A 168 9.87 -20.00 -9.89
C PRO A 168 8.73 -20.14 -8.87
N HIS A 169 8.59 -19.19 -7.93
CA HIS A 169 7.61 -19.28 -6.85
C HIS A 169 6.73 -18.04 -6.71
N ALA A 170 6.92 -17.04 -7.58
CA ALA A 170 6.20 -15.78 -7.46
C ALA A 170 6.10 -15.06 -8.79
N VAL A 171 5.02 -14.33 -8.96
CA VAL A 171 4.83 -13.37 -10.05
C VAL A 171 4.72 -11.99 -9.46
N SER A 172 5.43 -11.04 -10.06
CA SER A 172 5.41 -9.65 -9.64
C SER A 172 5.15 -8.76 -10.84
N PHE A 173 4.28 -7.80 -10.64
CA PHE A 173 3.90 -6.83 -11.66
C PHE A 173 4.11 -5.42 -11.10
N VAL A 174 4.61 -4.52 -11.93
CA VAL A 174 4.69 -3.11 -11.60
C VAL A 174 4.13 -2.27 -12.74
N LEU A 175 3.28 -1.32 -12.38
CA LEU A 175 2.84 -0.27 -13.26
C LEU A 175 3.66 0.98 -12.95
N ILE A 176 4.26 1.57 -13.96
CA ILE A 176 5.08 2.79 -13.82
C ILE A 176 4.61 3.88 -14.78
N ARG A 177 4.85 5.11 -14.40
CA ARG A 177 4.77 6.29 -15.25
C ARG A 177 6.19 6.83 -15.54
N LEU A 178 6.34 7.54 -16.64
CA LEU A 178 7.55 8.28 -16.94
C LEU A 178 7.33 9.76 -16.62
N ASP A 179 8.08 10.27 -15.66
CA ASP A 179 8.07 11.68 -15.28
C ASP A 179 9.44 12.28 -15.63
N SER A 180 9.48 13.07 -16.71
CA SER A 180 10.73 13.68 -17.22
C SER A 180 11.86 12.65 -17.41
N GLY A 181 11.54 11.47 -17.93
CA GLY A 181 12.48 10.36 -18.16
C GLY A 181 12.80 9.51 -16.93
N ILE A 182 12.25 9.86 -15.76
CA ILE A 182 12.40 9.09 -14.53
C ILE A 182 11.22 8.14 -14.36
N GLN A 183 11.50 6.86 -14.16
CA GLN A 183 10.49 5.85 -13.87
C GLN A 183 9.96 6.03 -12.44
N ARG A 184 8.65 6.27 -12.30
CA ARG A 184 7.97 6.37 -11.01
C ARG A 184 6.95 5.26 -10.88
N PRO A 185 6.96 4.48 -9.80
CA PRO A 185 5.98 3.44 -9.60
C PRO A 185 4.60 4.04 -9.30
N VAL A 186 3.58 3.46 -9.93
CA VAL A 186 2.17 3.74 -9.70
C VAL A 186 1.56 2.64 -8.84
N TYR A 187 1.90 1.39 -9.11
CA TYR A 187 1.32 0.26 -8.41
C TYR A 187 2.20 -0.99 -8.50
N TYR A 188 2.29 -1.74 -7.39
CA TYR A 188 2.88 -3.07 -7.36
C TYR A 188 1.82 -4.13 -7.07
N VAL A 189 1.89 -5.25 -7.80
CA VAL A 189 1.14 -6.47 -7.49
C VAL A 189 2.12 -7.61 -7.34
N ASN A 190 1.94 -8.41 -6.31
CA ASN A 190 2.79 -9.55 -6.07
C ASN A 190 1.91 -10.75 -5.70
N LYS A 191 2.17 -11.90 -6.30
CA LYS A 191 1.47 -13.15 -6.02
C LYS A 191 2.50 -14.24 -5.80
N SER A 192 2.40 -14.94 -4.66
CA SER A 192 3.08 -16.23 -4.48
C SER A 192 2.33 -17.30 -5.28
N LEU A 193 3.05 -18.11 -6.00
CA LEU A 193 2.49 -19.24 -6.76
C LEU A 193 2.24 -20.40 -5.80
N HIS A 194 1.09 -21.06 -5.95
CA HIS A 194 0.79 -22.33 -5.30
C HIS A 194 1.56 -23.46 -6.00
N GLU A 195 1.73 -24.60 -5.30
CA GLU A 195 2.46 -25.76 -5.81
C GLU A 195 1.99 -26.18 -7.22
N VAL A 196 0.69 -26.15 -7.46
CA VAL A 196 0.12 -26.48 -8.78
C VAL A 196 0.49 -25.44 -9.84
N GLU A 197 0.53 -24.16 -9.50
CA GLU A 197 0.84 -23.06 -10.43
C GLU A 197 2.32 -23.03 -10.83
N VAL A 198 3.21 -23.57 -10.00
CA VAL A 198 4.65 -23.68 -10.32
C VAL A 198 4.94 -24.61 -11.50
N HIS A 199 4.04 -25.54 -11.76
CA HIS A 199 4.19 -26.53 -12.84
C HIS A 199 3.60 -26.08 -14.19
N TYR A 200 2.97 -24.90 -14.26
CA TYR A 200 2.55 -24.37 -15.57
C TYR A 200 3.77 -23.99 -16.40
N LEU A 201 3.70 -24.34 -17.69
CA LEU A 201 4.72 -23.91 -18.63
C LEU A 201 4.78 -22.37 -18.68
N PRO A 202 5.98 -21.79 -18.82
CA PRO A 202 6.08 -20.37 -19.12
C PRO A 202 5.28 -20.10 -20.41
N LEU A 203 4.50 -19.03 -20.41
CA LEU A 203 3.91 -18.53 -21.65
C LEU A 203 5.07 -18.07 -22.53
N GLU A 204 5.20 -18.68 -23.72
CA GLU A 204 6.08 -18.22 -24.77
C GLU A 204 5.60 -16.88 -25.35
#